data_2dee38591f4a973accae1e2086961130
#
_entry.id   2dee38591f4a973accae1e2086961130
#
_cell.length_a   1.000
_cell.length_b   1.000
_cell.length_c   1.000
_cell.angle_alpha   90.00
_cell.angle_beta   90.00
_cell.angle_gamma   90.00
#
_symmetry.space_group_name_H-M   'P 1'
#
loop_
_entity.id
_entity.type
_entity.pdbx_description
1 polymer ?
#
loop_
_entity_poly.entity_id
_entity_poly.type
_entity_poly.pdbx_seq_one_letter_code
_entity_poly.pdbx_strand_id
1 'polypeptide(L)'
;RITDNAYGMELDRFKDAILLDSKNESQSGRNEFGMGLKTAASWFGDVWSVQSTQYGSINRYYAQIDIPKLKLRNTNSIKIHKDNVGEKEHGTEIFIEKVSKKITGSRTIGKIRDLLSSMYRRDINSKNIEIWFNDEPIKFEEYNVLKNFRGTTWKKELDFDVFFRNEIY
;
A
#
# COMPACT_ATOMS: atom_id res chain seq x y z
N ARG A 1 -1.13 10.20 6.91
CA ARG A 1 0.15 9.55 7.21
C ARG A 1 -0.01 8.06 7.08
N ILE A 2 0.93 7.41 6.41
CA ILE A 2 1.02 5.95 6.27
C ILE A 2 2.42 5.56 6.70
N THR A 3 2.54 4.60 7.60
CA THR A 3 3.84 4.11 8.11
C THR A 3 3.86 2.60 8.06
N ASP A 4 5.02 2.03 7.75
CA ASP A 4 5.29 0.60 7.87
C ASP A 4 6.62 0.37 8.60
N ASN A 5 6.77 -0.81 9.15
CA ASN A 5 7.99 -1.33 9.75
C ASN A 5 8.61 -2.45 8.90
N ALA A 6 8.36 -2.42 7.61
CA ALA A 6 8.93 -3.37 6.66
C ALA A 6 10.43 -3.12 6.47
N TYR A 7 11.02 -3.83 5.52
CA TYR A 7 12.46 -3.81 5.27
C TYR A 7 13.02 -2.42 4.92
N GLY A 8 12.16 -1.51 4.42
CA GLY A 8 12.58 -0.21 3.94
C GLY A 8 13.32 -0.26 2.60
N MET A 9 13.88 0.88 2.18
CA MET A 9 14.49 1.03 0.86
C MET A 9 15.93 1.55 0.96
N GLU A 10 16.82 0.95 0.20
CA GLU A 10 18.11 1.52 -0.15
C GLU A 10 17.97 2.67 -1.16
N LEU A 11 19.05 3.42 -1.41
CA LEU A 11 19.00 4.63 -2.24
C LEU A 11 18.43 4.39 -3.66
N ASP A 12 18.84 3.34 -4.33
CA ASP A 12 18.43 3.14 -5.72
C ASP A 12 16.96 2.72 -5.79
N ARG A 13 16.49 1.84 -4.93
CA ARG A 13 15.07 1.53 -4.78
C ARG A 13 14.24 2.74 -4.36
N PHE A 14 14.80 3.61 -3.51
CA PHE A 14 14.15 4.85 -3.11
C PHE A 14 13.98 5.82 -4.29
N LYS A 15 15.02 5.95 -5.13
CA LYS A 15 14.94 6.73 -6.39
C LYS A 15 13.84 6.19 -7.30
N ASP A 16 13.81 4.87 -7.51
CA ASP A 16 12.80 4.21 -8.34
C ASP A 16 11.39 4.41 -7.79
N ALA A 17 11.24 4.41 -6.47
CA ALA A 17 9.94 4.63 -5.83
C ALA A 17 9.39 6.04 -6.07
N ILE A 18 10.24 7.06 -6.25
CA ILE A 18 9.81 8.46 -6.44
C ILE A 18 9.85 8.93 -7.89
N LEU A 19 10.65 8.32 -8.77
CA LEU A 19 10.76 8.68 -10.18
C LEU A 19 9.63 8.05 -11.00
N LEU A 20 8.96 8.85 -11.84
CA LEU A 20 7.80 8.38 -12.64
C LEU A 20 8.17 7.40 -13.75
N ASP A 21 9.44 7.40 -14.19
CA ASP A 21 9.89 6.68 -15.40
C ASP A 21 10.91 5.55 -15.06
N SER A 22 10.94 5.09 -13.82
CA SER A 22 11.82 3.99 -13.46
C SER A 22 11.23 2.66 -13.94
N LYS A 23 11.97 1.96 -14.78
CA LYS A 23 11.65 0.56 -15.12
C LYS A 23 11.98 -0.32 -13.90
N ASN A 24 10.95 -0.80 -13.21
CA ASN A 24 11.15 -1.82 -12.18
C ASN A 24 11.55 -3.13 -12.84
N GLU A 25 12.80 -3.55 -12.67
CA GLU A 25 13.28 -4.86 -13.14
C GLU A 25 12.73 -6.04 -12.33
N SER A 26 12.22 -5.79 -11.13
CA SER A 26 11.62 -6.84 -10.30
C SER A 26 10.10 -6.85 -10.41
N GLN A 27 9.58 -7.55 -11.40
CA GLN A 27 8.15 -7.80 -11.61
C GLN A 27 7.66 -8.98 -10.75
N SER A 28 7.78 -8.92 -9.44
CA SER A 28 7.23 -9.97 -8.59
C SER A 28 6.32 -9.40 -7.51
N GLY A 29 5.13 -9.97 -7.41
CA GLY A 29 4.16 -9.65 -6.36
C GLY A 29 3.20 -8.52 -6.69
N ARG A 30 2.67 -7.87 -5.65
CA ARG A 30 1.61 -6.84 -5.76
C ARG A 30 2.08 -5.48 -6.32
N ASN A 31 3.36 -5.32 -6.62
CA ASN A 31 3.96 -4.07 -7.13
C ASN A 31 4.43 -4.19 -8.58
N GLU A 32 3.55 -4.65 -9.45
CA GLU A 32 3.87 -4.95 -10.84
C GLU A 32 4.29 -3.72 -11.66
N PHE A 33 3.73 -2.55 -11.37
CA PHE A 33 3.94 -1.34 -12.17
C PHE A 33 4.74 -0.22 -11.48
N GLY A 34 5.06 -0.34 -10.20
CA GLY A 34 5.79 0.69 -9.45
C GLY A 34 5.11 2.07 -9.35
N MET A 35 3.89 2.20 -9.87
CA MET A 35 3.16 3.48 -9.93
C MET A 35 2.18 3.71 -8.78
N GLY A 36 1.85 2.68 -8.01
CA GLY A 36 0.79 2.75 -7.01
C GLY A 36 0.98 3.86 -5.99
N LEU A 37 2.18 3.97 -5.41
CA LEU A 37 2.52 5.01 -4.44
C LEU A 37 2.36 6.42 -5.04
N LYS A 38 2.99 6.65 -6.19
CA LYS A 38 3.05 7.96 -6.86
C LYS A 38 1.66 8.45 -7.24
N THR A 39 0.88 7.56 -7.87
CA THR A 39 -0.47 7.86 -8.32
C THR A 39 -1.41 8.11 -7.14
N ALA A 40 -1.38 7.25 -6.13
CA ALA A 40 -2.24 7.39 -4.96
C ALA A 40 -1.90 8.67 -4.17
N ALA A 41 -0.62 8.91 -3.86
CA ALA A 41 -0.23 10.10 -3.12
C ALA A 41 -0.61 11.39 -3.85
N SER A 42 -0.34 11.48 -5.16
CA SER A 42 -0.69 12.64 -5.99
C SER A 42 -2.20 12.80 -6.21
N TRP A 43 -2.97 11.71 -6.11
CA TRP A 43 -4.44 11.77 -6.20
C TRP A 43 -5.08 12.39 -4.95
N PHE A 44 -4.51 12.13 -3.78
CA PHE A 44 -5.06 12.63 -2.53
C PHE A 44 -4.57 14.02 -2.16
N GLY A 45 -3.36 14.41 -2.54
CA GLY A 45 -2.81 15.71 -2.17
C GLY A 45 -1.77 16.24 -3.15
N ASP A 46 -1.65 17.58 -3.19
CA ASP A 46 -0.72 18.26 -4.08
C ASP A 46 0.73 18.25 -3.55
N VAL A 47 0.90 17.99 -2.27
CA VAL A 47 2.20 17.88 -1.63
C VAL A 47 2.26 16.57 -0.87
N TRP A 48 3.28 15.79 -1.09
CA TRP A 48 3.53 14.59 -0.33
C TRP A 48 5.02 14.34 -0.16
N SER A 49 5.36 13.63 0.88
CA SER A 49 6.73 13.24 1.17
C SER A 49 6.82 11.76 1.46
N VAL A 50 7.97 11.22 1.22
CA VAL A 50 8.34 9.85 1.55
C VAL A 50 9.68 9.85 2.24
N GLN A 51 9.80 9.06 3.30
CA GLN A 51 11.08 8.73 3.91
C GLN A 51 11.19 7.23 4.10
N SER A 52 12.39 6.71 3.95
CA SER A 52 12.64 5.29 4.14
C SER A 52 14.04 5.03 4.68
N THR A 53 14.14 4.02 5.54
CA THR A 53 15.38 3.49 6.09
C THR A 53 15.38 1.98 5.87
N GLN A 54 16.40 1.48 5.19
CA GLN A 54 16.57 0.04 5.01
C GLN A 54 16.97 -0.63 6.33
N TYR A 55 16.44 -1.81 6.59
CA TYR A 55 16.82 -2.62 7.75
C TYR A 55 18.34 -2.83 7.83
N GLY A 56 18.93 -2.56 9.00
CA GLY A 56 20.37 -2.66 9.21
C GLY A 56 21.19 -1.50 8.63
N SER A 57 20.55 -0.46 8.10
CA SER A 57 21.22 0.74 7.59
C SER A 57 21.01 1.91 8.54
N ILE A 58 22.04 2.74 8.67
CA ILE A 58 21.95 4.03 9.39
C ILE A 58 21.48 5.16 8.48
N ASN A 59 21.31 4.91 7.19
CA ASN A 59 20.96 5.93 6.21
C ASN A 59 19.45 6.00 6.03
N ARG A 60 18.86 7.17 6.35
CA ARG A 60 17.48 7.52 6.00
C ARG A 60 17.48 8.41 4.77
N TYR A 61 16.65 8.08 3.81
CA TYR A 61 16.41 8.92 2.63
C TYR A 61 15.05 9.56 2.74
N TYR A 62 14.98 10.84 2.35
CA TYR A 62 13.76 11.64 2.37
C TYR A 62 13.63 12.43 1.08
N ALA A 63 12.42 12.48 0.53
CA ALA A 63 12.06 13.33 -0.59
C ALA A 63 10.68 13.94 -0.39
N GLN A 64 10.51 15.20 -0.82
CA GLN A 64 9.23 15.87 -0.87
C GLN A 64 8.89 16.23 -2.31
N ILE A 65 7.69 15.88 -2.72
CA ILE A 65 7.12 16.16 -4.01
C ILE A 65 6.05 17.25 -3.84
N ASP A 66 6.32 18.45 -4.36
CA ASP A 66 5.40 19.59 -4.36
C ASP A 66 5.00 19.84 -5.81
N ILE A 67 3.85 19.28 -6.22
CA ILE A 67 3.38 19.32 -7.61
C ILE A 67 3.23 20.74 -8.13
N PRO A 68 2.61 21.69 -7.42
CA PRO A 68 2.56 23.09 -7.82
C PRO A 68 3.94 23.71 -8.06
N LYS A 69 4.91 23.46 -7.18
CA LYS A 69 6.27 23.99 -7.36
C LYS A 69 7.01 23.40 -8.55
N LEU A 70 6.85 22.10 -8.79
CA LEU A 70 7.44 21.44 -9.94
C LEU A 70 6.90 22.03 -11.25
N LYS A 71 5.59 22.25 -11.33
CA LYS A 71 4.94 22.89 -12.47
C LYS A 71 5.41 24.32 -12.69
N LEU A 72 5.47 25.15 -11.64
CA LEU A 72 5.92 26.53 -11.74
C LEU A 72 7.38 26.67 -12.19
N ARG A 73 8.24 25.78 -11.74
CA ARG A 73 9.67 25.79 -12.09
C ARG A 73 9.97 25.07 -13.39
N ASN A 74 8.99 24.45 -14.00
CA ASN A 74 9.16 23.60 -15.19
C ASN A 74 10.35 22.64 -15.04
N THR A 75 10.45 22.00 -13.89
CA THR A 75 11.53 21.07 -13.54
C THR A 75 10.98 19.71 -13.15
N ASN A 76 11.67 18.68 -13.57
CA ASN A 76 11.39 17.30 -13.20
C ASN A 76 12.35 16.78 -12.10
N SER A 77 13.15 17.69 -11.53
CA SER A 77 14.15 17.31 -10.52
C SER A 77 13.56 17.27 -9.13
N ILE A 78 13.70 16.14 -8.48
CA ILE A 78 13.31 15.92 -7.07
C ILE A 78 14.60 15.81 -6.25
N LYS A 79 14.69 16.60 -5.18
CA LYS A 79 15.84 16.57 -4.27
C LYS A 79 15.65 15.45 -3.26
N ILE A 80 16.64 14.58 -3.14
CA ILE A 80 16.73 13.56 -2.11
C ILE A 80 17.65 14.05 -1.00
N HIS A 81 17.19 14.02 0.22
CA HIS A 81 17.97 14.30 1.42
C HIS A 81 18.36 12.96 2.05
N LYS A 82 19.53 12.97 2.70
CA LYS A 82 20.05 11.83 3.42
C LYS A 82 20.38 12.26 4.83
N ASP A 83 19.85 11.54 5.81
CA ASP A 83 20.13 11.72 7.23
C ASP A 83 20.62 10.40 7.84
N ASN A 84 21.28 10.48 8.98
CA ASN A 84 21.67 9.32 9.76
C ASN A 84 20.69 9.08 10.89
N VAL A 85 20.32 7.82 11.09
CA VAL A 85 19.41 7.36 12.14
C VAL A 85 19.99 6.19 12.91
N GLY A 86 19.32 5.73 13.96
CA GLY A 86 19.73 4.55 14.71
C GLY A 86 19.58 3.27 13.88
N GLU A 87 20.49 2.32 14.05
CA GLU A 87 20.53 1.05 13.30
C GLU A 87 19.25 0.20 13.44
N LYS A 88 18.45 0.45 14.47
CA LYS A 88 17.17 -0.25 14.70
C LYS A 88 15.98 0.40 14.00
N GLU A 89 16.19 1.61 13.46
CA GLU A 89 15.13 2.31 12.74
C GLU A 89 15.07 1.83 11.30
N HIS A 90 13.94 1.25 10.89
CA HIS A 90 13.71 0.81 9.53
C HIS A 90 12.23 0.94 9.16
N GLY A 91 11.94 0.85 7.86
CA GLY A 91 10.58 0.96 7.32
C GLY A 91 10.42 2.18 6.43
N THR A 92 9.16 2.46 6.10
CA THR A 92 8.81 3.57 5.21
C THR A 92 7.68 4.39 5.81
N GLU A 93 7.77 5.71 5.65
CA GLU A 93 6.72 6.65 6.00
C GLU A 93 6.36 7.50 4.79
N ILE A 94 5.05 7.63 4.55
CA ILE A 94 4.47 8.50 3.54
C ILE A 94 3.58 9.52 4.25
N PHE A 95 3.78 10.78 3.95
CA PHE A 95 2.98 11.87 4.48
C PHE A 95 2.38 12.67 3.33
N ILE A 96 1.05 12.83 3.32
CA ILE A 96 0.31 13.56 2.28
C ILE A 96 -0.26 14.83 2.89
N GLU A 97 0.10 15.95 2.31
CA GLU A 97 -0.33 17.27 2.74
C GLU A 97 -1.23 17.92 1.67
N LYS A 98 -1.85 19.03 2.03
CA LYS A 98 -2.77 19.75 1.14
C LYS A 98 -3.79 18.83 0.49
N VAL A 99 -4.39 17.99 1.33
CA VAL A 99 -5.33 16.96 0.91
C VAL A 99 -6.55 17.60 0.26
N SER A 100 -6.74 17.35 -1.02
CA SER A 100 -7.89 17.84 -1.80
C SER A 100 -9.12 16.95 -1.64
N LYS A 101 -8.93 15.67 -1.35
CA LYS A 101 -9.99 14.67 -1.20
C LYS A 101 -10.00 14.12 0.22
N LYS A 102 -10.66 14.82 1.11
CA LYS A 102 -10.82 14.36 2.50
C LYS A 102 -11.78 13.18 2.55
N ILE A 103 -11.33 12.13 3.21
CA ILE A 103 -12.19 10.99 3.54
C ILE A 103 -12.98 11.39 4.79
N THR A 104 -14.28 11.62 4.62
CA THR A 104 -15.18 12.02 5.70
C THR A 104 -16.35 11.05 5.80
N GLY A 105 -16.89 10.93 7.02
CA GLY A 105 -18.06 10.13 7.30
C GLY A 105 -17.75 8.68 7.71
N SER A 106 -18.41 8.24 8.77
CA SER A 106 -18.25 6.92 9.38
C SER A 106 -18.51 5.77 8.39
N ARG A 107 -19.50 5.93 7.50
CA ARG A 107 -19.82 4.92 6.49
C ARG A 107 -18.71 4.71 5.48
N THR A 108 -18.02 5.78 5.06
CA THR A 108 -16.89 5.69 4.14
C THR A 108 -15.68 5.05 4.82
N ILE A 109 -15.42 5.44 6.07
CA ILE A 109 -14.37 4.86 6.89
C ILE A 109 -14.61 3.36 7.10
N GLY A 110 -15.85 2.96 7.42
CA GLY A 110 -16.22 1.55 7.54
C GLY A 110 -15.93 0.75 6.26
N LYS A 111 -16.35 1.26 5.10
CA LYS A 111 -16.07 0.60 3.81
C LYS A 111 -14.58 0.45 3.51
N ILE A 112 -13.75 1.44 3.89
CA ILE A 112 -12.29 1.34 3.72
C ILE A 112 -11.73 0.25 4.63
N ARG A 113 -12.18 0.17 5.87
CA ARG A 113 -11.77 -0.89 6.81
C ARG A 113 -12.15 -2.28 6.29
N ASP A 114 -13.39 -2.44 5.82
CA ASP A 114 -13.88 -3.69 5.25
C ASP A 114 -13.07 -4.09 4.01
N LEU A 115 -12.77 -3.13 3.14
CA LEU A 115 -11.95 -3.37 1.96
C LEU A 115 -10.53 -3.82 2.33
N LEU A 116 -9.86 -3.11 3.24
CA LEU A 116 -8.52 -3.46 3.70
C LEU A 116 -8.51 -4.84 4.37
N SER A 117 -9.48 -5.13 5.24
CA SER A 117 -9.58 -6.43 5.90
C SER A 117 -9.75 -7.58 4.90
N SER A 118 -10.58 -7.36 3.87
CA SER A 118 -10.83 -8.35 2.82
C SER A 118 -9.61 -8.57 1.91
N MET A 119 -8.95 -7.49 1.50
CA MET A 119 -7.76 -7.56 0.63
C MET A 119 -6.59 -8.29 1.31
N TYR A 120 -6.38 -8.05 2.59
CA TYR A 120 -5.26 -8.59 3.36
C TYR A 120 -5.64 -9.74 4.28
N ARG A 121 -6.83 -10.35 4.10
CA ARG A 121 -7.37 -11.40 4.98
C ARG A 121 -6.41 -12.55 5.25
N ARG A 122 -5.68 -13.01 4.23
CA ARG A 122 -4.72 -14.12 4.39
C ARG A 122 -3.56 -13.72 5.29
N ASP A 123 -3.00 -12.55 5.03
CA ASP A 123 -1.83 -12.04 5.75
C ASP A 123 -2.20 -11.68 7.21
N ILE A 124 -3.40 -11.13 7.43
CA ILE A 124 -3.93 -10.83 8.77
C ILE A 124 -4.20 -12.13 9.54
N ASN A 125 -4.87 -13.11 8.94
CA ASN A 125 -5.21 -14.37 9.60
C ASN A 125 -3.97 -15.21 9.91
N SER A 126 -2.95 -15.18 9.04
CA SER A 126 -1.67 -15.85 9.29
C SER A 126 -0.74 -15.08 10.22
N LYS A 127 -1.17 -13.89 10.70
CA LYS A 127 -0.38 -13.00 11.57
C LYS A 127 0.96 -12.55 10.94
N ASN A 128 1.04 -12.53 9.62
CA ASN A 128 2.21 -12.03 8.91
C ASN A 128 2.25 -10.50 8.91
N ILE A 129 1.09 -9.85 8.97
CA ILE A 129 0.95 -8.41 9.04
C ILE A 129 -0.12 -8.00 10.05
N GLU A 130 0.05 -6.82 10.62
CA GLU A 130 -0.97 -6.09 11.35
C GLU A 130 -1.21 -4.76 10.63
N ILE A 131 -2.47 -4.41 10.40
CA ILE A 131 -2.86 -3.15 9.79
C ILE A 131 -3.63 -2.33 10.81
N TRP A 132 -3.20 -1.11 11.02
CA TRP A 132 -3.86 -0.14 11.89
C TRP A 132 -4.44 0.99 11.05
N PHE A 133 -5.68 1.33 11.28
CA PHE A 133 -6.35 2.44 10.61
C PHE A 133 -6.97 3.36 11.65
N ASN A 134 -6.49 4.61 11.71
CA ASN A 134 -6.85 5.58 12.75
C ASN A 134 -6.68 4.99 14.18
N ASP A 135 -5.51 4.43 14.45
CA ASP A 135 -5.11 3.84 15.73
C ASP A 135 -5.97 2.63 16.18
N GLU A 136 -6.78 2.08 15.28
CA GLU A 136 -7.54 0.86 15.53
C GLU A 136 -7.06 -0.28 14.63
N PRO A 137 -6.83 -1.49 15.18
CA PRO A 137 -6.40 -2.62 14.37
C PRO A 137 -7.52 -3.09 13.44
N ILE A 138 -7.14 -3.42 12.21
CA ILE A 138 -8.04 -4.06 11.25
C ILE A 138 -8.01 -5.56 11.51
N LYS A 139 -9.19 -6.14 11.71
CA LYS A 139 -9.38 -7.58 11.86
C LYS A 139 -10.22 -8.09 10.70
N PHE A 140 -9.95 -9.29 10.25
CA PHE A 140 -10.80 -10.00 9.33
C PHE A 140 -11.61 -11.03 10.10
N GLU A 141 -12.92 -10.88 10.08
CA GLU A 141 -13.84 -11.89 10.59
C GLU A 141 -14.34 -12.74 9.43
N GLU A 142 -14.21 -14.05 9.56
CA GLU A 142 -14.79 -14.95 8.56
C GLU A 142 -16.30 -14.85 8.61
N TYR A 143 -16.89 -14.58 7.45
CA TYR A 143 -18.33 -14.56 7.34
C TYR A 143 -18.88 -15.97 7.59
N ASN A 144 -19.85 -16.07 8.48
CA ASN A 144 -20.60 -17.31 8.63
C ASN A 144 -21.36 -17.58 7.33
N VAL A 145 -20.85 -18.53 6.55
CA VAL A 145 -21.58 -19.00 5.36
C VAL A 145 -22.82 -19.71 5.88
N LEU A 146 -23.99 -19.29 5.41
CA LEU A 146 -25.24 -19.92 5.79
C LEU A 146 -25.28 -21.35 5.22
N LYS A 147 -24.82 -22.31 6.04
CA LYS A 147 -24.78 -23.74 5.67
C LYS A 147 -26.10 -24.46 5.95
N ASN A 148 -26.88 -23.92 6.90
CA ASN A 148 -28.13 -24.52 7.36
C ASN A 148 -29.13 -23.44 7.77
N PHE A 149 -30.34 -23.53 7.28
CA PHE A 149 -31.43 -22.65 7.67
C PHE A 149 -32.67 -23.49 7.93
N ARG A 150 -33.25 -23.37 9.11
CA ARG A 150 -34.44 -24.13 9.54
C ARG A 150 -34.33 -25.63 9.30
N GLY A 151 -33.18 -26.24 9.57
CA GLY A 151 -32.94 -27.66 9.38
C GLY A 151 -32.64 -28.10 7.95
N THR A 152 -32.63 -27.15 6.99
CA THR A 152 -32.29 -27.45 5.60
C THR A 152 -30.86 -27.01 5.30
N THR A 153 -30.02 -27.94 4.88
CA THR A 153 -28.65 -27.65 4.43
C THR A 153 -28.68 -27.27 2.96
N TRP A 154 -28.18 -26.09 2.65
CA TRP A 154 -28.04 -25.61 1.28
C TRP A 154 -26.65 -25.95 0.78
N LYS A 155 -26.58 -26.84 -0.20
CA LYS A 155 -25.37 -27.21 -0.91
C LYS A 155 -25.68 -27.17 -2.39
N LYS A 156 -24.87 -26.45 -3.16
CA LYS A 156 -24.89 -26.51 -4.62
C LYS A 156 -23.51 -26.94 -5.06
N GLU A 157 -23.44 -28.06 -5.73
CA GLU A 157 -22.24 -28.49 -6.44
C GLU A 157 -22.29 -27.88 -7.84
N LEU A 158 -21.19 -27.25 -8.22
CA LEU A 158 -21.00 -26.71 -9.56
C LEU A 158 -19.91 -27.55 -10.20
N ASP A 159 -20.27 -28.15 -11.33
CA ASP A 159 -19.33 -28.87 -12.18
C ASP A 159 -19.19 -28.07 -13.47
N PHE A 160 -17.97 -27.58 -13.74
CA PHE A 160 -17.66 -26.80 -14.92
C PHE A 160 -16.19 -26.91 -15.27
N ASP A 161 -15.91 -26.94 -16.53
CA ASP A 161 -14.55 -26.96 -17.05
C ASP A 161 -13.97 -25.55 -17.06
N VAL A 162 -12.76 -25.41 -16.55
CA VAL A 162 -12.00 -24.17 -16.62
C VAL A 162 -10.96 -24.30 -17.73
N PHE A 163 -11.12 -23.51 -18.76
CA PHE A 163 -10.17 -23.44 -19.85
C PHE A 163 -9.14 -22.36 -19.63
N PHE A 164 -7.88 -22.76 -19.56
CA PHE A 164 -6.76 -21.83 -19.53
C PHE A 164 -5.74 -22.25 -20.58
N ARG A 165 -5.46 -21.39 -21.56
CA ARG A 165 -4.54 -21.66 -22.66
C ARG A 165 -4.84 -22.97 -23.42
N ASN A 166 -6.13 -23.28 -23.63
CA ASN A 166 -6.64 -24.50 -24.26
C ASN A 166 -6.39 -25.81 -23.48
N GLU A 167 -6.07 -25.74 -22.22
CA GLU A 167 -6.00 -26.89 -21.31
C GLU A 167 -7.19 -26.86 -20.36
N ILE A 168 -7.74 -28.04 -20.05
CA ILE A 168 -8.85 -28.22 -19.08
C ILE A 168 -8.20 -28.50 -17.72
N TYR A 169 -8.63 -27.78 -16.69
CA TYR A 169 -8.20 -27.96 -15.30
C TYR A 169 -9.38 -28.33 -14.42
#